data_551f52b2c7d2cd424c4a11d21afe34c4
#
_entry.id   551f52b2c7d2cd424c4a11d21afe34c4
#
_cell.length_a   1.000
_cell.length_b   1.000
_cell.length_c   1.000
_cell.angle_alpha   90.00
_cell.angle_beta   90.00
_cell.angle_gamma   90.00
#
_symmetry.space_group_name_H-M   'P 1'
#
loop_
_entity.id
_entity.type
_entity.pdbx_description
1 polymer ?
#
loop_
_entity_poly.entity_id
_entity_poly.type
_entity_poly.pdbx_seq_one_letter_code
_entity_poly.pdbx_strand_id
1 'polypeptide(L)'
;IYYRHHKNMNKIPMTASGYEKIQEELKKLINEDRPNIIAAIAEARSHGDLSENAEYQYAKEQQSLIEGKIQELESTSGLAEIIDISQLSGKEIKFGATIEIEDNDSGIKSKYQIVGEYESDINNKKLSINSPLARGLIGKTKDDIVEVVSPKGTKSYSVLSVKFI
;
A
#
# COMPACT_ATOMS: atom_id res chain seq x y z
N ILE A 1 9.57 26.22 -12.01
CA ILE A 1 8.15 25.96 -11.68
C ILE A 1 7.69 24.65 -12.33
N TYR A 2 7.95 24.47 -13.60
CA TYR A 2 7.62 23.24 -14.33
C TYR A 2 8.34 22.00 -13.77
N TYR A 3 9.61 22.14 -13.44
CA TYR A 3 10.43 21.09 -12.86
C TYR A 3 9.94 20.67 -11.46
N ARG A 4 9.52 21.63 -10.64
CA ARG A 4 8.96 21.36 -9.31
C ARG A 4 7.65 20.58 -9.40
N HIS A 5 6.79 20.96 -10.35
CA HIS A 5 5.50 20.30 -10.57
C HIS A 5 5.69 18.86 -11.00
N HIS A 6 6.62 18.60 -11.91
CA HIS A 6 6.96 17.26 -12.39
C HIS A 6 7.50 16.36 -11.27
N LYS A 7 8.34 16.93 -10.41
CA LYS A 7 8.93 16.22 -9.28
C LYS A 7 7.87 15.80 -8.25
N ASN A 8 6.86 16.64 -8.02
CA ASN A 8 5.78 16.35 -7.09
C ASN A 8 4.80 15.30 -7.63
N MET A 9 4.62 15.20 -8.94
CA MET A 9 3.73 14.22 -9.56
C MET A 9 4.18 12.77 -9.39
N ASN A 10 5.47 12.54 -9.10
CA ASN A 10 6.04 11.20 -8.94
C ASN A 10 6.12 10.75 -7.47
N LYS A 11 5.66 11.57 -6.54
CA LYS A 11 5.68 11.22 -5.12
C LYS A 11 4.55 10.27 -4.77
N ILE A 12 4.86 9.36 -3.86
CA ILE A 12 3.90 8.37 -3.36
C ILE A 12 3.52 8.76 -1.92
N PRO A 13 2.29 9.22 -1.69
CA PRO A 13 1.87 9.57 -0.33
C PRO A 13 1.76 8.31 0.54
N MET A 14 2.23 8.41 1.76
CA MET A 14 2.09 7.34 2.74
C MET A 14 2.15 7.88 4.17
N THR A 15 1.62 7.10 5.11
CA THR A 15 1.72 7.44 6.52
C THR A 15 3.12 7.09 7.04
N ALA A 16 3.50 7.68 8.17
CA ALA A 16 4.77 7.32 8.83
C ALA A 16 4.82 5.83 9.16
N SER A 17 3.71 5.27 9.61
CA SER A 17 3.59 3.84 9.92
C SER A 17 3.83 2.97 8.67
N GLY A 18 3.27 3.35 7.53
CA GLY A 18 3.47 2.63 6.27
C GLY A 18 4.92 2.69 5.81
N TYR A 19 5.56 3.84 5.93
CA TYR A 19 6.97 3.99 5.61
C TYR A 19 7.86 3.10 6.50
N GLU A 20 7.59 3.06 7.80
CA GLU A 20 8.32 2.19 8.73
C GLU A 20 8.20 0.72 8.35
N LYS A 21 7.01 0.26 7.96
CA LYS A 21 6.79 -1.12 7.54
C LYS A 21 7.61 -1.47 6.30
N ILE A 22 7.71 -0.55 5.34
CA ILE A 22 8.55 -0.73 4.16
C ILE A 22 10.01 -0.86 4.56
N GLN A 23 10.50 0.00 5.47
CA GLN A 23 11.88 -0.06 5.93
C GLN A 23 12.19 -1.36 6.69
N GLU A 24 11.27 -1.84 7.51
CA GLU A 24 11.41 -3.11 8.23
C GLU A 24 11.45 -4.29 7.26
N GLU A 25 10.59 -4.30 6.26
CA GLU A 25 10.56 -5.35 5.25
C GLU A 25 11.84 -5.35 4.42
N LEU A 26 12.34 -4.18 4.00
CA LEU A 26 13.62 -4.06 3.31
C LEU A 26 14.77 -4.59 4.14
N LYS A 27 14.81 -4.25 5.42
CA LYS A 27 15.84 -4.71 6.34
C LYS A 27 15.85 -6.24 6.43
N LYS A 28 14.67 -6.84 6.54
CA LYS A 28 14.54 -8.30 6.59
C LYS A 28 15.00 -8.95 5.28
N LEU A 29 14.56 -8.42 4.14
CA LEU A 29 14.93 -8.95 2.84
C LEU A 29 16.44 -8.89 2.60
N ILE A 30 17.07 -7.78 2.94
CA ILE A 30 18.52 -7.56 2.71
C ILE A 30 19.37 -8.32 3.71
N ASN A 31 18.99 -8.33 4.99
CA ASN A 31 19.84 -8.88 6.06
C ASN A 31 19.54 -10.33 6.39
N GLU A 32 18.37 -10.86 6.06
CA GLU A 32 17.97 -12.23 6.35
C GLU A 32 17.69 -13.04 5.09
N ASP A 33 16.74 -12.63 4.28
CA ASP A 33 16.28 -13.41 3.13
C ASP A 33 17.36 -13.54 2.06
N ARG A 34 18.03 -12.46 1.72
CA ARG A 34 19.09 -12.44 0.72
C ARG A 34 20.27 -13.34 1.11
N PRO A 35 20.84 -13.21 2.30
CA PRO A 35 21.93 -14.12 2.73
C PRO A 35 21.49 -15.58 2.78
N ASN A 36 20.27 -15.85 3.23
CA ASN A 36 19.76 -17.21 3.34
C ASN A 36 19.61 -17.87 1.97
N ILE A 37 19.11 -17.12 0.97
CA ILE A 37 18.97 -17.70 -0.37
C ILE A 37 20.31 -17.87 -1.07
N ILE A 38 21.28 -17.00 -0.82
CA ILE A 38 22.65 -17.16 -1.34
C ILE A 38 23.26 -18.43 -0.80
N ALA A 39 23.08 -18.71 0.51
CA ALA A 39 23.56 -19.93 1.14
C ALA A 39 22.85 -21.18 0.56
N ALA A 40 21.54 -21.09 0.33
CA ALA A 40 20.78 -22.19 -0.26
C ALA A 40 21.22 -22.50 -1.68
N ILE A 41 21.56 -21.51 -2.48
CA ILE A 41 22.10 -21.70 -3.83
C ILE A 41 23.45 -22.38 -3.78
N ALA A 42 24.33 -21.96 -2.88
CA ALA A 42 25.64 -22.55 -2.70
C ALA A 42 25.53 -24.04 -2.30
N GLU A 43 24.62 -24.35 -1.38
CA GLU A 43 24.37 -25.74 -0.98
C GLU A 43 23.82 -26.57 -2.13
N ALA A 44 22.83 -26.06 -2.87
CA ALA A 44 22.25 -26.77 -4.01
C ALA A 44 23.29 -27.07 -5.09
N ARG A 45 24.24 -26.17 -5.31
CA ARG A 45 25.34 -26.37 -6.26
C ARG A 45 26.22 -27.56 -5.88
N SER A 46 26.37 -27.82 -4.60
CA SER A 46 27.20 -28.92 -4.11
C SER A 46 26.60 -30.30 -4.41
N HIS A 47 25.31 -30.37 -4.79
CA HIS A 47 24.58 -31.62 -5.00
C HIS A 47 24.66 -32.17 -6.44
N GLY A 48 25.44 -31.55 -7.33
CA GLY A 48 25.71 -32.09 -8.65
C GLY A 48 25.28 -31.25 -9.83
N ASP A 49 24.74 -31.88 -10.90
CA ASP A 49 24.44 -31.25 -12.16
C ASP A 49 23.35 -30.15 -12.01
N LEU A 50 23.72 -28.89 -12.34
CA LEU A 50 22.88 -27.74 -12.20
C LEU A 50 21.71 -27.73 -13.18
N SER A 51 21.84 -28.36 -14.35
CA SER A 51 20.79 -28.37 -15.37
C SER A 51 19.59 -29.23 -14.97
N GLU A 52 19.78 -30.22 -14.13
CA GLU A 52 18.74 -31.15 -13.66
C GLU A 52 18.47 -31.00 -12.15
N ASN A 53 19.12 -30.04 -11.50
CA ASN A 53 19.02 -29.83 -10.06
C ASN A 53 17.80 -28.95 -9.73
N ALA A 54 16.72 -29.61 -9.31
CA ALA A 54 15.46 -28.91 -8.96
C ALA A 54 15.65 -27.96 -7.78
N GLU A 55 16.46 -28.31 -6.80
CA GLU A 55 16.75 -27.46 -5.65
C GLU A 55 17.45 -26.16 -6.08
N TYR A 56 18.41 -26.28 -7.00
CA TYR A 56 19.12 -25.13 -7.54
C TYR A 56 18.17 -24.21 -8.33
N GLN A 57 17.34 -24.79 -9.20
CA GLN A 57 16.38 -24.01 -9.97
C GLN A 57 15.38 -23.27 -9.08
N TYR A 58 14.86 -23.95 -8.07
CA TYR A 58 13.95 -23.34 -7.10
C TYR A 58 14.62 -22.18 -6.35
N ALA A 59 15.83 -22.41 -5.84
CA ALA A 59 16.58 -21.38 -5.11
C ALA A 59 16.87 -20.15 -5.99
N LYS A 60 17.19 -20.34 -7.27
CA LYS A 60 17.40 -19.25 -8.23
C LYS A 60 16.11 -18.45 -8.45
N GLU A 61 14.97 -19.13 -8.57
CA GLU A 61 13.67 -18.45 -8.68
C GLU A 61 13.38 -17.63 -7.44
N GLN A 62 13.60 -18.16 -6.27
CA GLN A 62 13.41 -17.45 -5.01
C GLN A 62 14.32 -16.23 -4.91
N GLN A 63 15.58 -16.37 -5.35
CA GLN A 63 16.50 -15.23 -5.39
C GLN A 63 15.97 -14.11 -6.27
N SER A 64 15.45 -14.43 -7.44
CA SER A 64 14.88 -13.44 -8.36
C SER A 64 13.69 -12.71 -7.73
N LEU A 65 12.82 -13.43 -7.02
CA LEU A 65 11.69 -12.83 -6.33
C LEU A 65 12.15 -11.89 -5.20
N ILE A 66 13.14 -12.31 -4.42
CA ILE A 66 13.70 -11.49 -3.33
C ILE A 66 14.33 -10.21 -3.89
N GLU A 67 15.16 -10.31 -4.92
CA GLU A 67 15.81 -9.15 -5.53
C GLU A 67 14.80 -8.20 -6.17
N GLY A 68 13.78 -8.75 -6.84
CA GLY A 68 12.69 -7.96 -7.41
C GLY A 68 11.91 -7.21 -6.35
N LYS A 69 11.63 -7.85 -5.21
CA LYS A 69 10.92 -7.20 -4.10
C LYS A 69 11.76 -6.09 -3.46
N ILE A 70 13.05 -6.33 -3.27
CA ILE A 70 13.98 -5.30 -2.76
C ILE A 70 13.97 -4.08 -3.67
N GLN A 71 14.08 -4.29 -4.97
CA GLN A 71 14.10 -3.21 -5.94
C GLN A 71 12.79 -2.41 -5.93
N GLU A 72 11.65 -3.10 -5.88
CA GLU A 72 10.34 -2.47 -5.78
C GLU A 72 10.22 -1.60 -4.51
N LEU A 73 10.58 -2.14 -3.35
CA LEU A 73 10.49 -1.42 -2.09
C LEU A 73 11.49 -0.26 -1.99
N GLU A 74 12.68 -0.41 -2.54
CA GLU A 74 13.65 0.68 -2.60
C GLU A 74 13.13 1.84 -3.47
N SER A 75 12.54 1.53 -4.62
CA SER A 75 11.92 2.54 -5.48
C SER A 75 10.77 3.25 -4.78
N THR A 76 9.89 2.49 -4.15
CA THR A 76 8.74 3.04 -3.41
C THR A 76 9.21 3.92 -2.26
N SER A 77 10.19 3.47 -1.49
CA SER A 77 10.79 4.22 -0.39
C SER A 77 11.41 5.53 -0.87
N GLY A 78 12.09 5.49 -2.02
CA GLY A 78 12.73 6.67 -2.60
C GLY A 78 11.74 7.72 -3.09
N LEU A 79 10.53 7.31 -3.45
CA LEU A 79 9.47 8.21 -3.91
C LEU A 79 8.49 8.58 -2.80
N ALA A 80 8.68 8.08 -1.59
CA ALA A 80 7.74 8.29 -0.49
C ALA A 80 7.63 9.76 -0.11
N GLU A 81 6.40 10.23 0.02
CA GLU A 81 6.06 11.49 0.66
C GLU A 81 5.31 11.15 1.94
N ILE A 82 6.00 11.28 3.06
CA ILE A 82 5.43 10.94 4.37
C ILE A 82 4.50 12.07 4.81
N ILE A 83 3.23 11.73 5.03
CA ILE A 83 2.22 12.68 5.48
C ILE A 83 1.97 12.46 6.95
N ASP A 84 2.21 13.50 7.75
CA ASP A 84 1.95 13.48 9.18
C ASP A 84 0.48 13.74 9.45
N ILE A 85 -0.25 12.67 9.78
CA ILE A 85 -1.69 12.73 10.02
C ILE A 85 -2.02 13.62 11.22
N SER A 86 -1.13 13.71 12.21
CA SER A 86 -1.35 14.54 13.39
C SER A 86 -1.41 16.04 13.08
N GLN A 87 -0.86 16.45 11.92
CA GLN A 87 -0.90 17.84 11.45
C GLN A 87 -2.12 18.12 10.58
N LEU A 88 -2.91 17.10 10.25
CA LEU A 88 -4.09 17.24 9.41
C LEU A 88 -5.32 17.56 10.25
N SER A 89 -6.18 18.41 9.70
CA SER A 89 -7.45 18.77 10.32
C SER A 89 -8.42 19.18 9.23
N GLY A 90 -9.67 19.43 9.61
CA GLY A 90 -10.69 19.90 8.71
C GLY A 90 -11.84 18.92 8.59
N LYS A 91 -12.79 19.27 7.72
CA LYS A 91 -14.05 18.55 7.56
C LYS A 91 -14.09 17.69 6.30
N GLU A 92 -13.21 17.98 5.35
CA GLU A 92 -13.17 17.25 4.08
C GLU A 92 -12.35 15.98 4.18
N ILE A 93 -12.82 14.94 3.50
CA ILE A 93 -12.09 13.68 3.38
C ILE A 93 -10.88 13.91 2.48
N LYS A 94 -9.71 13.57 2.99
CA LYS A 94 -8.45 13.59 2.26
C LYS A 94 -7.56 12.47 2.76
N PHE A 95 -6.37 12.33 2.19
CA PHE A 95 -5.39 11.32 2.61
C PHE A 95 -5.23 11.35 4.14
N GLY A 96 -5.22 10.16 4.75
CA GLY A 96 -5.06 10.01 6.19
C GLY A 96 -6.34 10.08 6.99
N ALA A 97 -7.46 10.51 6.39
CA ALA A 97 -8.73 10.60 7.08
C ALA A 97 -9.24 9.23 7.50
N THR A 98 -9.76 9.15 8.72
CA THR A 98 -10.52 7.99 9.20
C THR A 98 -11.99 8.32 9.04
N ILE A 99 -12.69 7.55 8.22
CA ILE A 99 -14.07 7.80 7.83
C ILE A 99 -14.98 6.68 8.28
N GLU A 100 -16.21 7.03 8.61
CA GLU A 100 -17.29 6.08 8.82
C GLU A 100 -18.34 6.32 7.74
N ILE A 101 -18.72 5.28 7.02
CA ILE A 101 -19.68 5.33 5.92
C ILE A 101 -20.76 4.28 6.12
N GLU A 102 -21.91 4.52 5.52
CA GLU A 102 -23.03 3.59 5.51
C GLU A 102 -23.43 3.29 4.07
N ASP A 103 -23.52 1.99 3.75
CA ASP A 103 -24.07 1.52 2.48
C ASP A 103 -25.58 1.77 2.52
N ASN A 104 -26.10 2.64 1.64
CA ASN A 104 -27.49 3.06 1.66
C ASN A 104 -28.45 1.93 1.25
N ASP A 105 -27.97 0.90 0.56
CA ASP A 105 -28.81 -0.25 0.19
C ASP A 105 -28.91 -1.26 1.32
N SER A 106 -27.82 -1.62 1.95
CA SER A 106 -27.76 -2.66 2.98
C SER A 106 -27.88 -2.13 4.40
N GLY A 107 -27.60 -0.84 4.62
CA GLY A 107 -27.53 -0.26 5.95
C GLY A 107 -26.26 -0.64 6.72
N ILE A 108 -25.33 -1.33 6.09
CA ILE A 108 -24.08 -1.75 6.73
C ILE A 108 -23.14 -0.55 6.89
N LYS A 109 -22.65 -0.36 8.10
CA LYS A 109 -21.67 0.69 8.42
C LYS A 109 -20.27 0.11 8.37
N SER A 110 -19.33 0.90 7.83
CA SER A 110 -17.93 0.51 7.73
C SER A 110 -17.06 1.70 8.10
N LYS A 111 -15.90 1.39 8.69
CA LYS A 111 -14.92 2.41 9.09
C LYS A 111 -13.60 2.11 8.40
N TYR A 112 -13.03 3.12 7.72
CA TYR A 112 -11.78 2.97 7.01
C TYR A 112 -10.88 4.17 7.25
N GLN A 113 -9.57 3.94 7.21
CA GLN A 113 -8.58 5.02 7.07
C GLN A 113 -8.09 5.04 5.62
N ILE A 114 -8.06 6.22 5.01
CA ILE A 114 -7.51 6.39 3.65
C ILE A 114 -6.00 6.49 3.75
N VAL A 115 -5.31 5.55 3.11
CA VAL A 115 -3.86 5.40 3.17
C VAL A 115 -3.28 5.27 1.76
N GLY A 116 -1.94 5.18 1.66
CA GLY A 116 -1.28 4.94 0.40
C GLY A 116 -1.53 3.53 -0.12
N GLU A 117 -1.33 3.34 -1.42
CA GLU A 117 -1.57 2.05 -2.08
C GLU A 117 -0.79 0.90 -1.43
N TYR A 118 0.47 1.15 -1.06
CA TYR A 118 1.35 0.13 -0.48
C TYR A 118 1.01 -0.21 0.97
N GLU A 119 0.22 0.64 1.64
CA GLU A 119 -0.23 0.42 3.02
C GLU A 119 -1.61 -0.21 3.07
N SER A 120 -2.32 -0.26 1.94
CA SER A 120 -3.72 -0.67 1.93
C SER A 120 -3.88 -2.12 2.38
N ASP A 121 -4.88 -2.34 3.22
CA ASP A 121 -5.26 -3.65 3.74
C ASP A 121 -6.71 -3.56 4.21
N ILE A 122 -7.62 -4.00 3.38
CA ILE A 122 -9.06 -3.88 3.66
C ILE A 122 -9.47 -4.65 4.92
N ASN A 123 -8.78 -5.74 5.24
CA ASN A 123 -9.06 -6.53 6.44
C ASN A 123 -8.70 -5.76 7.72
N ASN A 124 -7.71 -4.87 7.64
CA ASN A 124 -7.30 -3.99 8.73
C ASN A 124 -7.87 -2.57 8.58
N LYS A 125 -8.91 -2.42 7.76
CA LYS A 125 -9.63 -1.15 7.57
C LYS A 125 -8.75 -0.04 6.99
N LYS A 126 -7.79 -0.42 6.15
CA LYS A 126 -6.90 0.51 5.43
C LYS A 126 -7.31 0.53 3.96
N LEU A 127 -7.90 1.64 3.54
CA LEU A 127 -8.42 1.81 2.18
C LEU A 127 -7.41 2.58 1.33
N SER A 128 -7.04 2.01 0.17
CA SER A 128 -6.13 2.70 -0.74
C SER A 128 -6.75 3.99 -1.28
N ILE A 129 -5.96 5.06 -1.28
CA ILE A 129 -6.36 6.35 -1.89
C ILE A 129 -6.69 6.19 -3.38
N ASN A 130 -6.14 5.18 -4.04
CA ASN A 130 -6.38 4.91 -5.46
C ASN A 130 -7.60 4.03 -5.71
N SER A 131 -8.25 3.51 -4.67
CA SER A 131 -9.45 2.69 -4.84
C SER A 131 -10.63 3.52 -5.36
N PRO A 132 -11.57 2.90 -6.08
CA PRO A 132 -12.78 3.61 -6.54
C PRO A 132 -13.57 4.25 -5.39
N LEU A 133 -13.70 3.56 -4.27
CA LEU A 133 -14.40 4.09 -3.09
C LEU A 133 -13.70 5.33 -2.55
N ALA A 134 -12.38 5.28 -2.35
CA ALA A 134 -11.63 6.44 -1.87
C ALA A 134 -11.73 7.63 -2.82
N ARG A 135 -11.62 7.38 -4.13
CA ARG A 135 -11.74 8.44 -5.14
C ARG A 135 -13.09 9.14 -5.09
N GLY A 136 -14.16 8.39 -4.85
CA GLY A 136 -15.49 8.96 -4.70
C GLY A 136 -15.67 9.75 -3.41
N LEU A 137 -14.94 9.37 -2.36
CA LEU A 137 -15.05 9.99 -1.04
C LEU A 137 -14.17 11.23 -0.85
N ILE A 138 -13.05 11.33 -1.55
CA ILE A 138 -12.12 12.47 -1.43
C ILE A 138 -12.86 13.78 -1.70
N GLY A 139 -12.70 14.76 -0.81
CA GLY A 139 -13.35 16.07 -0.91
C GLY A 139 -14.74 16.13 -0.32
N LYS A 140 -15.30 15.01 0.08
CA LYS A 140 -16.65 14.97 0.69
C LYS A 140 -16.56 15.26 2.18
N THR A 141 -17.71 15.64 2.75
CA THR A 141 -17.82 15.97 4.16
C THR A 141 -18.92 15.12 4.81
N LYS A 142 -19.02 15.21 6.13
CA LYS A 142 -20.10 14.55 6.88
C LYS A 142 -21.46 14.91 6.27
N ASP A 143 -22.33 13.91 6.20
CA ASP A 143 -23.69 13.94 5.68
C ASP A 143 -23.78 13.97 4.14
N ASP A 144 -22.66 14.04 3.43
CA ASP A 144 -22.68 13.89 1.97
C ASP A 144 -23.04 12.47 1.56
N ILE A 145 -23.68 12.37 0.41
CA ILE A 145 -24.01 11.10 -0.23
C ILE A 145 -23.10 10.95 -1.44
N VAL A 146 -22.45 9.77 -1.55
CA VAL A 146 -21.47 9.48 -2.59
C VAL A 146 -21.91 8.29 -3.40
N GLU A 147 -21.93 8.41 -4.72
CA GLU A 147 -22.13 7.28 -5.61
C GLU A 147 -20.80 6.76 -6.11
N VAL A 148 -20.58 5.45 -5.97
CA VAL A 148 -19.35 4.78 -6.40
C VAL A 148 -19.70 3.77 -7.48
N VAL A 149 -19.13 3.98 -8.66
CA VAL A 149 -19.30 3.08 -9.79
C VAL A 149 -18.20 2.01 -9.75
N SER A 150 -18.59 0.75 -9.78
CA SER A 150 -17.67 -0.38 -9.83
C SER A 150 -18.12 -1.37 -10.90
N PRO A 151 -17.27 -2.35 -11.28
CA PRO A 151 -17.67 -3.39 -12.21
C PRO A 151 -18.92 -4.17 -11.79
N LYS A 152 -19.22 -4.18 -10.49
CA LYS A 152 -20.40 -4.86 -9.92
C LYS A 152 -21.65 -4.00 -9.91
N GLY A 153 -21.56 -2.75 -10.35
CA GLY A 153 -22.66 -1.78 -10.36
C GLY A 153 -22.37 -0.54 -9.55
N THR A 154 -23.35 0.34 -9.41
CA THR A 154 -23.24 1.58 -8.67
C THR A 154 -23.77 1.38 -7.25
N LYS A 155 -23.00 1.81 -6.26
CA LYS A 155 -23.40 1.82 -4.86
C LYS A 155 -23.44 3.23 -4.32
N SER A 156 -24.39 3.50 -3.43
CA SER A 156 -24.52 4.78 -2.76
C SER A 156 -24.12 4.64 -1.29
N TYR A 157 -23.32 5.59 -0.81
CA TYR A 157 -22.85 5.64 0.57
C TYR A 157 -23.12 6.99 1.19
N SER A 158 -23.47 6.99 2.47
CA SER A 158 -23.56 8.22 3.26
C SER A 158 -22.33 8.36 4.13
N VAL A 159 -21.76 9.56 4.18
CA VAL A 159 -20.61 9.85 5.04
C VAL A 159 -21.12 10.16 6.45
N LEU A 160 -20.80 9.33 7.41
CA LEU A 160 -21.26 9.49 8.80
C LEU A 160 -20.30 10.31 9.65
N SER A 161 -18.99 10.17 9.45
CA SER A 161 -18.00 10.94 10.17
C SER A 161 -16.68 11.03 9.41
N VAL A 162 -15.91 12.08 9.68
CA VAL A 162 -14.57 12.32 9.14
C VAL A 162 -13.68 12.77 10.30
N LYS A 163 -12.60 12.02 10.54
CA LYS A 163 -11.66 12.32 11.63
C LYS A 163 -10.23 12.11 11.14
N PHE A 164 -9.29 12.81 11.76
CA PHE A 164 -7.86 12.64 11.54
C PHE A 164 -7.21 12.16 12.85
N ILE A 165 -7.24 10.84 13.02
CA ILE A 165 -6.77 10.18 14.25
C ILE A 165 -5.75 9.07 13.99
#